data_d5e453fd5dd86e9664899be48bb106c6
#
_entry.id   d5e453fd5dd86e9664899be48bb106c6
#
_cell.length_a   1.000
_cell.length_b   1.000
_cell.length_c   1.000
_cell.angle_alpha   90.00
_cell.angle_beta   90.00
_cell.angle_gamma   90.00
#
_symmetry.space_group_name_H-M   'P 1'
#
loop_
_entity.id
_entity.type
_entity.pdbx_description
1 polymer ?
#
loop_
_entity_poly.entity_id
_entity_poly.type
_entity_poly.pdbx_seq_one_letter_code
_entity_poly.pdbx_strand_id
1 'polypeptide(L)'
;IFSPVVLTVVSVATAAMLALTSVLCGCSSNAESSSQSGSTTPATVATDTTVKTTGEKIHINDSTLGEIWITELDGVPKNTLNNDNFTSDDTFKYYSENGKAASMEGIDISSYSGKIDWDKVKKSGVDFVMVRIGGRGYGSDGKMYSDDSALSYIKGAKAAGLKVGVYFFSQAVNNDEAIEEADYIKTLLGDETIDFPVAYDWEIIKDDDARTDSVSAAQATACAKAFCNRVKELGYTPIIYSPSKELYFKYDLTQLADFDIWYCEYANVPTFYYQF
;
A
#
# COMPACT_ATOMS: atom_id res chain seq x y z
N ILE A 1 -18.01 0.21 13.92
CA ILE A 1 -16.84 0.94 14.46
C ILE A 1 -15.83 -0.15 14.79
N PHE A 2 -14.87 -0.37 13.91
CA PHE A 2 -13.74 -1.24 14.21
C PHE A 2 -12.85 -0.47 15.20
N SER A 3 -12.46 -1.09 16.30
CA SER A 3 -11.31 -0.60 17.08
C SER A 3 -10.11 -0.53 16.14
N PRO A 4 -9.22 0.46 16.27
CA PRO A 4 -8.02 0.51 15.44
C PRO A 4 -7.20 -0.76 15.69
N VAL A 5 -7.19 -1.65 14.71
CA VAL A 5 -6.36 -2.86 14.70
C VAL A 5 -5.25 -2.58 13.71
N VAL A 6 -4.01 -2.68 14.14
CA VAL A 6 -2.85 -2.54 13.25
C VAL A 6 -2.83 -3.75 12.32
N LEU A 7 -2.85 -3.52 11.01
CA LEU A 7 -2.73 -4.58 10.01
C LEU A 7 -1.28 -4.65 9.57
N THR A 8 -0.63 -5.78 9.82
CA THR A 8 0.73 -6.04 9.34
C THR A 8 0.66 -6.97 8.14
N VAL A 9 1.24 -6.55 7.01
CA VAL A 9 1.21 -7.33 5.76
C VAL A 9 2.63 -7.64 5.33
N VAL A 10 2.87 -8.90 5.03
CA VAL A 10 4.13 -9.35 4.41
C VAL A 10 3.89 -9.59 2.93
N SER A 11 4.62 -8.88 2.08
CA SER A 11 4.54 -9.07 0.63
C SER A 11 5.20 -10.38 0.22
N VAL A 12 4.44 -11.24 -0.46
CA VAL A 12 4.94 -12.51 -1.01
C VAL A 12 5.23 -12.32 -2.50
N ALA A 13 6.31 -11.60 -2.78
CA ALA A 13 6.68 -11.23 -4.16
C ALA A 13 7.30 -12.37 -4.98
N THR A 14 7.57 -13.54 -4.42
CA THR A 14 8.10 -14.70 -5.18
C THR A 14 7.61 -16.01 -4.62
N ALA A 15 6.88 -16.72 -5.45
CA ALA A 15 6.40 -18.06 -5.21
C ALA A 15 7.51 -19.09 -5.39
N ALA A 16 8.25 -19.34 -4.38
CA ALA A 16 8.89 -20.63 -4.16
C ALA A 16 9.69 -20.53 -2.86
N MET A 17 9.04 -20.63 -1.75
CA MET A 17 9.68 -21.18 -0.56
C MET A 17 8.81 -20.97 0.67
N LEU A 18 7.86 -21.85 0.89
CA LEU A 18 7.64 -22.37 2.22
C LEU A 18 8.34 -23.73 2.29
N ALA A 19 9.63 -23.71 2.01
CA ALA A 19 10.59 -24.69 2.47
C ALA A 19 11.65 -23.86 3.21
N LEU A 20 11.58 -23.92 4.55
CA LEU A 20 12.62 -23.51 5.49
C LEU A 20 13.96 -23.12 4.84
N THR A 21 14.18 -21.85 4.60
CA THR A 21 15.48 -21.17 4.73
C THR A 21 15.26 -19.68 4.53
N SER A 22 15.77 -18.88 5.44
CA SER A 22 15.89 -17.43 5.37
C SER A 22 16.37 -16.97 3.99
N VAL A 23 15.52 -16.26 3.25
CA VAL A 23 15.96 -15.49 2.09
C VAL A 23 15.39 -14.08 2.22
N LEU A 24 16.30 -13.18 2.52
CA LEU A 24 16.19 -11.74 2.36
C LEU A 24 15.63 -11.41 0.96
N CYS A 25 14.57 -10.62 0.91
CA CYS A 25 14.10 -10.01 -0.32
C CYS A 25 15.18 -9.03 -0.80
N GLY A 26 16.01 -9.49 -1.73
CA GLY A 26 17.05 -8.70 -2.34
C GLY A 26 16.50 -7.91 -3.51
N CYS A 27 16.20 -6.63 -3.34
CA CYS A 27 16.37 -5.69 -4.42
C CYS A 27 17.87 -5.53 -4.64
N SER A 28 18.39 -6.09 -5.73
CA SER A 28 19.78 -5.92 -6.14
C SER A 28 20.04 -4.46 -6.41
N SER A 29 20.70 -3.78 -5.47
CA SER A 29 21.41 -2.55 -5.76
C SER A 29 22.87 -2.91 -6.01
N ASN A 30 23.27 -3.01 -7.27
CA ASN A 30 24.68 -2.93 -7.65
C ASN A 30 25.15 -1.50 -7.42
N ALA A 31 25.86 -1.28 -6.34
CA ALA A 31 26.59 -0.06 -6.11
C ALA A 31 28.02 -0.25 -6.67
N GLU A 32 28.27 0.24 -7.86
CA GLU A 32 29.65 0.59 -8.24
C GLU A 32 29.97 2.00 -7.76
N SER A 33 31.00 2.09 -6.96
CA SER A 33 31.55 3.33 -6.44
C SER A 33 32.26 4.10 -7.55
N SER A 34 31.80 5.32 -7.84
CA SER A 34 32.64 6.36 -8.40
C SER A 34 32.34 7.68 -7.70
N SER A 35 33.33 8.13 -6.97
CA SER A 35 33.40 9.43 -6.32
C SER A 35 33.38 10.56 -7.35
N GLN A 36 32.34 11.41 -7.33
CA GLN A 36 32.45 12.80 -7.78
C GLN A 36 31.61 13.70 -6.88
N SER A 37 32.30 14.63 -6.24
CA SER A 37 31.75 15.73 -5.48
C SER A 37 31.01 16.69 -6.40
N GLY A 38 29.70 16.78 -6.26
CA GLY A 38 28.86 17.79 -6.90
C GLY A 38 27.84 18.31 -5.88
N SER A 39 28.03 19.57 -5.49
CA SER A 39 27.07 20.33 -4.69
C SER A 39 25.74 20.37 -5.42
N THR A 40 24.73 19.63 -4.95
CA THR A 40 23.35 19.74 -5.43
C THR A 40 22.52 20.49 -4.41
N THR A 41 22.17 21.71 -4.75
CA THR A 41 21.09 22.47 -4.13
C THR A 41 19.80 21.63 -4.15
N PRO A 42 19.03 21.55 -3.05
CA PRO A 42 17.76 20.81 -3.05
C PRO A 42 16.82 21.40 -4.10
N ALA A 43 16.35 20.58 -5.00
CA ALA A 43 15.33 20.96 -5.97
C ALA A 43 14.02 21.29 -5.21
N THR A 44 13.60 22.55 -5.27
CA THR A 44 12.29 22.98 -4.79
C THR A 44 11.25 22.44 -5.76
N VAL A 45 10.54 21.40 -5.38
CA VAL A 45 9.36 20.93 -6.12
C VAL A 45 8.27 21.97 -5.95
N ALA A 46 7.87 22.61 -7.03
CA ALA A 46 6.76 23.55 -7.04
C ALA A 46 5.46 22.77 -6.80
N THR A 47 4.89 22.88 -5.60
CA THR A 47 3.56 22.38 -5.28
C THR A 47 2.52 23.39 -5.72
N ASP A 48 1.85 23.11 -6.83
CA ASP A 48 0.70 23.90 -7.30
C ASP A 48 -0.59 23.33 -6.73
N THR A 49 -0.74 23.42 -5.41
CA THR A 49 -2.00 23.21 -4.69
C THR A 49 -1.89 23.94 -3.36
N THR A 50 -2.89 24.73 -3.00
CA THR A 50 -3.00 25.38 -1.68
C THR A 50 -3.36 24.30 -0.63
N VAL A 51 -2.42 23.41 -0.32
CA VAL A 51 -2.54 22.48 0.80
C VAL A 51 -2.61 23.29 2.09
N LYS A 52 -3.62 23.06 2.91
CA LYS A 52 -3.71 23.67 4.24
C LYS A 52 -2.61 23.10 5.12
N THR A 53 -1.65 23.93 5.47
CA THR A 53 -0.56 23.58 6.38
C THR A 53 -0.61 24.49 7.60
N THR A 54 -0.17 24.00 8.75
CA THR A 54 0.05 24.83 9.94
C THR A 54 1.25 25.78 9.75
N GLY A 55 2.04 25.55 8.71
CA GLY A 55 3.29 26.26 8.45
C GLY A 55 4.45 25.79 9.33
N GLU A 56 4.21 24.89 10.28
CA GLU A 56 5.27 24.30 11.10
C GLU A 56 6.04 23.26 10.30
N LYS A 57 7.37 23.36 10.39
CA LYS A 57 8.26 22.35 9.79
C LYS A 57 8.62 21.31 10.83
N ILE A 58 8.35 20.06 10.49
CA ILE A 58 8.66 18.90 11.32
C ILE A 58 9.85 18.17 10.72
N HIS A 59 10.85 17.91 11.56
CA HIS A 59 11.97 17.05 11.21
C HIS A 59 11.60 15.61 11.56
N ILE A 60 11.68 14.72 10.59
CA ILE A 60 11.41 13.30 10.76
C ILE A 60 12.56 12.47 10.20
N ASN A 61 12.76 11.30 10.76
CA ASN A 61 13.69 10.29 10.25
C ASN A 61 12.85 9.11 9.71
N ASP A 62 12.57 9.15 8.40
CA ASP A 62 11.82 8.10 7.72
C ASP A 62 12.75 6.96 7.32
N SER A 63 12.33 5.72 7.49
CA SER A 63 13.16 4.53 7.24
C SER A 63 13.61 4.37 5.79
N THR A 64 12.86 4.95 4.84
CA THR A 64 13.13 4.87 3.41
C THR A 64 13.79 6.14 2.87
N LEU A 65 13.35 7.31 3.37
CA LEU A 65 13.78 8.62 2.87
C LEU A 65 14.93 9.23 3.68
N GLY A 66 15.20 8.67 4.89
CA GLY A 66 16.16 9.23 5.84
C GLY A 66 15.64 10.50 6.50
N GLU A 67 16.59 11.38 6.87
CA GLU A 67 16.27 12.66 7.52
C GLU A 67 15.62 13.63 6.54
N ILE A 68 14.36 13.96 6.75
CA ILE A 68 13.60 14.89 5.91
C ILE A 68 12.86 15.93 6.74
N TRP A 69 12.56 17.07 6.12
CA TRP A 69 11.68 18.08 6.67
C TRP A 69 10.35 18.08 5.92
N ILE A 70 9.27 17.91 6.64
CA ILE A 70 7.92 18.04 6.10
C ILE A 70 7.27 19.30 6.65
N THR A 71 6.26 19.82 5.97
CA THR A 71 5.36 20.85 6.54
C THR A 71 4.14 20.15 7.09
N GLU A 72 3.84 20.37 8.35
CA GLU A 72 2.69 19.73 9.00
C GLU A 72 1.38 20.12 8.31
N LEU A 73 0.56 19.11 8.03
CA LEU A 73 -0.74 19.26 7.37
C LEU A 73 -1.84 19.43 8.42
N ASP A 74 -2.63 20.49 8.28
CA ASP A 74 -3.76 20.72 9.16
C ASP A 74 -4.91 19.75 8.88
N GLY A 75 -5.47 19.18 9.94
CA GLY A 75 -6.60 18.24 9.84
C GLY A 75 -6.25 16.80 9.43
N VAL A 76 -4.98 16.48 9.23
CA VAL A 76 -4.53 15.08 9.00
C VAL A 76 -4.13 14.46 10.34
N PRO A 77 -4.77 13.36 10.77
CA PRO A 77 -4.42 12.72 12.03
C PRO A 77 -2.96 12.23 12.04
N LYS A 78 -2.30 12.38 13.19
CA LYS A 78 -0.93 11.90 13.38
C LYS A 78 -0.93 10.44 13.80
N ASN A 79 0.14 9.73 13.48
CA ASN A 79 0.39 8.41 14.03
C ASN A 79 0.53 8.49 15.56
N THR A 80 -0.23 7.67 16.26
CA THR A 80 -0.25 7.61 17.74
C THR A 80 0.20 6.25 18.26
N LEU A 81 0.66 5.35 17.38
CA LEU A 81 1.16 4.04 17.79
C LEU A 81 2.44 4.21 18.61
N ASN A 82 2.53 3.49 19.71
CA ASN A 82 3.75 3.47 20.52
C ASN A 82 4.73 2.44 19.94
N ASN A 83 5.86 2.91 19.48
CA ASN A 83 6.89 2.06 18.87
C ASN A 83 7.44 0.98 19.82
N ASP A 84 7.42 1.19 21.14
CA ASP A 84 7.83 0.19 22.14
C ASP A 84 6.87 -1.02 22.21
N ASN A 85 5.69 -0.89 21.65
CA ASN A 85 4.67 -1.94 21.62
C ASN A 85 4.78 -2.86 20.39
N PHE A 86 5.70 -2.57 19.48
CA PHE A 86 5.99 -3.45 18.35
C PHE A 86 7.00 -4.54 18.75
N THR A 87 6.71 -5.74 18.32
CA THR A 87 7.63 -6.89 18.38
C THR A 87 7.65 -7.58 17.03
N SER A 88 8.68 -8.35 16.76
CA SER A 88 8.78 -9.11 15.51
C SER A 88 9.39 -10.47 15.75
N ASP A 89 9.02 -11.44 14.92
CA ASP A 89 9.76 -12.67 14.71
C ASP A 89 10.41 -12.66 13.30
N ASP A 90 10.82 -13.82 12.80
CA ASP A 90 11.45 -13.94 11.48
C ASP A 90 10.47 -13.69 10.32
N THR A 91 9.16 -13.63 10.59
CA THR A 91 8.12 -13.59 9.57
C THR A 91 7.23 -12.35 9.69
N PHE A 92 6.73 -12.07 10.90
CA PHE A 92 5.72 -11.05 11.14
C PHE A 92 6.16 -10.00 12.14
N LYS A 93 5.49 -8.87 12.07
CA LYS A 93 5.53 -7.81 13.09
C LYS A 93 4.19 -7.81 13.82
N TYR A 94 4.26 -7.66 15.11
CA TYR A 94 3.10 -7.68 16.00
C TYR A 94 3.00 -6.38 16.76
N TYR A 95 1.80 -5.90 16.96
CA TYR A 95 1.52 -4.78 17.83
C TYR A 95 0.65 -5.21 19.00
N SER A 96 1.02 -4.76 20.20
CA SER A 96 0.27 -5.06 21.42
C SER A 96 -0.11 -3.78 22.14
N GLU A 97 -1.32 -3.69 22.63
CA GLU A 97 -1.79 -2.56 23.41
C GLU A 97 -2.27 -3.03 24.78
N ASN A 98 -1.76 -2.41 25.84
CA ASN A 98 -2.07 -2.81 27.22
C ASN A 98 -1.85 -4.31 27.49
N GLY A 99 -0.81 -4.90 26.89
CA GLY A 99 -0.46 -6.32 27.00
C GLY A 99 -1.39 -7.29 26.27
N LYS A 100 -2.22 -6.78 25.35
CA LYS A 100 -3.08 -7.58 24.48
C LYS A 100 -2.69 -7.39 23.03
N ALA A 101 -2.76 -8.47 22.24
CA ALA A 101 -2.58 -8.39 20.81
C ALA A 101 -3.57 -7.38 20.20
N ALA A 102 -3.05 -6.45 19.40
CA ALA A 102 -3.78 -5.39 18.74
C ALA A 102 -3.38 -5.28 17.27
N SER A 103 -2.73 -6.30 16.70
CA SER A 103 -2.48 -6.48 15.29
C SER A 103 -3.18 -7.71 14.74
N MET A 104 -3.31 -7.75 13.43
CA MET A 104 -3.64 -8.94 12.63
C MET A 104 -2.56 -9.09 11.56
N GLU A 105 -2.12 -10.32 11.34
CA GLU A 105 -1.04 -10.64 10.44
C GLU A 105 -1.60 -11.09 9.08
N GLY A 106 -1.13 -10.45 8.01
CA GLY A 106 -1.60 -10.71 6.65
C GLY A 106 -0.47 -10.94 5.67
N ILE A 107 -0.86 -11.43 4.51
CA ILE A 107 0.00 -11.53 3.31
C ILE A 107 -0.70 -10.86 2.14
N ASP A 108 0.06 -10.25 1.23
CA ASP A 108 -0.42 -9.89 -0.09
C ASP A 108 0.11 -10.88 -1.14
N ILE A 109 -0.72 -11.17 -2.12
CA ILE A 109 -0.45 -12.18 -3.15
C ILE A 109 -0.99 -11.77 -4.52
N SER A 110 -0.38 -12.32 -5.56
CA SER A 110 -0.82 -12.19 -6.94
C SER A 110 -0.52 -13.48 -7.71
N SER A 111 -0.86 -13.53 -9.00
CA SER A 111 -0.52 -14.67 -9.87
C SER A 111 0.97 -15.05 -9.83
N TYR A 112 1.85 -14.13 -9.49
CA TYR A 112 3.29 -14.42 -9.30
C TYR A 112 3.57 -15.29 -8.08
N SER A 113 2.65 -15.40 -7.12
CA SER A 113 2.79 -16.24 -5.93
C SER A 113 2.63 -17.74 -6.24
N GLY A 114 2.14 -18.11 -7.44
CA GLY A 114 2.04 -19.49 -7.89
C GLY A 114 1.05 -20.34 -7.07
N LYS A 115 1.36 -21.61 -6.90
CA LYS A 115 0.46 -22.51 -6.14
C LYS A 115 0.62 -22.32 -4.64
N ILE A 116 -0.49 -22.00 -3.95
CA ILE A 116 -0.53 -21.75 -2.52
C ILE A 116 -1.09 -22.96 -1.77
N ASP A 117 -0.42 -23.34 -0.68
CA ASP A 117 -0.88 -24.34 0.30
C ASP A 117 -1.58 -23.59 1.44
N TRP A 118 -2.88 -23.43 1.33
CA TRP A 118 -3.70 -22.63 2.26
C TRP A 118 -3.68 -23.17 3.69
N ASP A 119 -3.54 -24.49 3.88
CA ASP A 119 -3.42 -25.08 5.21
C ASP A 119 -2.12 -24.64 5.90
N LYS A 120 -1.03 -24.55 5.13
CA LYS A 120 0.25 -24.05 5.66
C LYS A 120 0.17 -22.56 5.95
N VAL A 121 -0.42 -21.76 5.07
CA VAL A 121 -0.65 -20.32 5.28
C VAL A 121 -1.43 -20.11 6.58
N LYS A 122 -2.55 -20.80 6.78
CA LYS A 122 -3.32 -20.67 8.02
C LYS A 122 -2.53 -21.10 9.25
N LYS A 123 -1.79 -22.18 9.17
CA LYS A 123 -0.97 -22.69 10.28
C LYS A 123 0.23 -21.80 10.64
N SER A 124 0.69 -20.95 9.73
CA SER A 124 1.76 -19.99 10.00
C SER A 124 1.31 -18.75 10.78
N GLY A 125 0.04 -18.63 11.14
CA GLY A 125 -0.48 -17.52 11.93
C GLY A 125 -1.08 -16.38 11.10
N VAL A 126 -1.23 -16.56 9.77
CA VAL A 126 -1.90 -15.58 8.91
C VAL A 126 -3.39 -15.50 9.24
N ASP A 127 -3.90 -14.29 9.39
CA ASP A 127 -5.30 -13.98 9.67
C ASP A 127 -6.05 -13.55 8.41
N PHE A 128 -5.38 -12.84 7.50
CA PHE A 128 -6.00 -12.32 6.28
C PHE A 128 -5.06 -12.32 5.07
N VAL A 129 -5.65 -12.17 3.90
CA VAL A 129 -4.94 -12.12 2.62
C VAL A 129 -5.45 -10.96 1.79
N MET A 130 -4.53 -10.15 1.25
CA MET A 130 -4.83 -9.15 0.22
C MET A 130 -4.48 -9.74 -1.15
N VAL A 131 -5.46 -9.93 -2.02
CA VAL A 131 -5.31 -10.59 -3.31
C VAL A 131 -5.32 -9.55 -4.43
N ARG A 132 -4.30 -9.53 -5.30
CA ARG A 132 -4.39 -8.72 -6.52
C ARG A 132 -5.53 -9.22 -7.38
N ILE A 133 -6.55 -8.40 -7.58
CA ILE A 133 -7.70 -8.77 -8.42
C ILE A 133 -7.44 -8.47 -9.91
N GLY A 134 -6.60 -7.51 -10.19
CA GLY A 134 -6.24 -7.06 -11.53
C GLY A 134 -5.39 -5.80 -11.48
N GLY A 135 -5.28 -5.14 -12.61
CA GLY A 135 -4.55 -3.89 -12.73
C GLY A 135 -4.79 -3.18 -14.05
N ARG A 136 -4.22 -1.98 -14.15
CA ARG A 136 -4.08 -1.24 -15.41
C ARG A 136 -2.60 -1.22 -15.81
N GLY A 137 -2.30 -1.54 -17.07
CA GLY A 137 -0.96 -1.50 -17.60
C GLY A 137 -0.38 -0.08 -17.59
N TYR A 138 0.90 0.04 -17.29
CA TYR A 138 1.59 1.34 -17.24
C TYR A 138 1.96 1.89 -18.62
N GLY A 139 1.86 1.08 -19.68
CA GLY A 139 2.04 1.53 -21.06
C GLY A 139 0.99 2.57 -21.48
N SER A 140 1.25 3.25 -22.59
CA SER A 140 0.41 4.36 -23.09
C SER A 140 -1.05 3.97 -23.36
N ASP A 141 -1.32 2.70 -23.67
CA ASP A 141 -2.68 2.18 -23.93
C ASP A 141 -3.52 2.03 -22.63
N GLY A 142 -2.88 1.92 -21.47
CA GLY A 142 -3.55 1.83 -20.19
C GLY A 142 -4.57 0.71 -20.10
N LYS A 143 -4.29 -0.42 -20.75
CA LYS A 143 -5.22 -1.54 -20.83
C LYS A 143 -5.40 -2.22 -19.47
N MET A 144 -6.65 -2.38 -19.03
CA MET A 144 -6.95 -3.15 -17.83
C MET A 144 -6.80 -4.66 -18.07
N TYR A 145 -6.39 -5.36 -17.03
CA TYR A 145 -6.25 -6.82 -17.00
C TYR A 145 -6.76 -7.42 -15.68
N SER A 146 -7.26 -8.64 -15.74
CA SER A 146 -7.54 -9.45 -14.54
C SER A 146 -6.30 -10.22 -14.10
N ASP A 147 -6.17 -10.48 -12.80
CA ASP A 147 -5.22 -11.47 -12.31
C ASP A 147 -5.88 -12.86 -12.38
N ASP A 148 -5.34 -13.74 -13.23
CA ASP A 148 -5.96 -15.04 -13.56
C ASP A 148 -6.11 -15.98 -12.34
N SER A 149 -5.31 -15.75 -11.29
CA SER A 149 -5.34 -16.55 -10.06
C SER A 149 -6.29 -15.99 -9.00
N ALA A 150 -6.74 -14.74 -9.13
CA ALA A 150 -7.44 -14.02 -8.09
C ALA A 150 -8.63 -14.75 -7.49
N LEU A 151 -9.59 -15.17 -8.32
CA LEU A 151 -10.78 -15.85 -7.82
C LEU A 151 -10.48 -17.19 -7.18
N SER A 152 -9.46 -17.91 -7.68
CA SER A 152 -9.03 -19.16 -7.07
C SER A 152 -8.37 -18.94 -5.71
N TYR A 153 -7.60 -17.86 -5.57
CA TYR A 153 -6.97 -17.47 -4.29
C TYR A 153 -8.02 -17.01 -3.27
N ILE A 154 -8.97 -16.17 -3.68
CA ILE A 154 -10.08 -15.74 -2.82
C ILE A 154 -10.83 -16.96 -2.26
N LYS A 155 -11.21 -17.90 -3.11
CA LYS A 155 -11.92 -19.12 -2.71
C LYS A 155 -11.07 -20.00 -1.80
N GLY A 156 -9.79 -20.18 -2.11
CA GLY A 156 -8.87 -20.98 -1.31
C GLY A 156 -8.61 -20.40 0.08
N ALA A 157 -8.37 -19.10 0.15
CA ALA A 157 -8.18 -18.38 1.42
C ALA A 157 -9.43 -18.45 2.31
N LYS A 158 -10.61 -18.20 1.75
CA LYS A 158 -11.89 -18.30 2.47
C LYS A 158 -12.16 -19.72 2.97
N ALA A 159 -11.86 -20.74 2.16
CA ALA A 159 -12.03 -22.14 2.56
C ALA A 159 -11.10 -22.52 3.73
N ALA A 160 -9.93 -21.89 3.84
CA ALA A 160 -9.01 -22.05 4.97
C ALA A 160 -9.36 -21.19 6.19
N GLY A 161 -10.46 -20.43 6.14
CA GLY A 161 -10.91 -19.56 7.24
C GLY A 161 -10.05 -18.29 7.40
N LEU A 162 -9.44 -17.82 6.32
CA LEU A 162 -8.76 -16.53 6.26
C LEU A 162 -9.74 -15.44 5.83
N LYS A 163 -9.57 -14.23 6.34
CA LYS A 163 -10.26 -13.06 5.83
C LYS A 163 -9.63 -12.61 4.51
N VAL A 164 -10.40 -12.03 3.62
CA VAL A 164 -9.92 -11.68 2.27
C VAL A 164 -10.28 -10.24 1.92
N GLY A 165 -9.27 -9.48 1.53
CA GLY A 165 -9.38 -8.23 0.81
C GLY A 165 -8.75 -8.34 -0.58
N VAL A 166 -8.90 -7.30 -1.37
CA VAL A 166 -8.31 -7.25 -2.72
C VAL A 166 -7.58 -5.94 -2.95
N TYR A 167 -6.60 -5.95 -3.85
CA TYR A 167 -5.97 -4.73 -4.34
C TYR A 167 -5.96 -4.70 -5.86
N PHE A 168 -5.94 -3.50 -6.41
CA PHE A 168 -5.89 -3.25 -7.83
C PHE A 168 -4.68 -2.38 -8.16
N PHE A 169 -3.77 -2.90 -8.98
CA PHE A 169 -2.63 -2.14 -9.45
C PHE A 169 -3.09 -1.05 -10.42
N SER A 170 -3.17 0.17 -9.90
CA SER A 170 -3.69 1.31 -10.63
C SER A 170 -2.59 2.07 -11.38
N GLN A 171 -2.90 2.43 -12.60
CA GLN A 171 -2.13 3.40 -13.38
C GLN A 171 -3.06 4.45 -13.99
N ALA A 172 -4.12 4.80 -13.26
CA ALA A 172 -5.06 5.84 -13.67
C ALA A 172 -4.37 7.20 -13.78
N VAL A 173 -4.66 7.94 -14.85
CA VAL A 173 -4.14 9.29 -15.10
C VAL A 173 -5.21 10.36 -14.98
N ASN A 174 -6.47 9.96 -14.77
CA ASN A 174 -7.61 10.84 -14.55
C ASN A 174 -8.70 10.15 -13.70
N ASN A 175 -9.69 10.92 -13.24
CA ASN A 175 -10.74 10.43 -12.36
C ASN A 175 -11.63 9.36 -13.01
N ASP A 176 -11.91 9.50 -14.30
CA ASP A 176 -12.80 8.57 -15.01
C ASP A 176 -12.15 7.17 -15.07
N GLU A 177 -10.85 7.11 -15.32
CA GLU A 177 -10.10 5.85 -15.28
C GLU A 177 -10.07 5.24 -13.87
N ALA A 178 -9.90 6.06 -12.83
CA ALA A 178 -9.92 5.57 -11.46
C ALA A 178 -11.30 5.00 -11.06
N ILE A 179 -12.38 5.61 -11.53
CA ILE A 179 -13.75 5.09 -11.35
C ILE A 179 -13.93 3.79 -12.15
N GLU A 180 -13.45 3.75 -13.39
CA GLU A 180 -13.51 2.55 -14.24
C GLU A 180 -12.78 1.36 -13.59
N GLU A 181 -11.63 1.59 -12.95
CA GLU A 181 -10.89 0.57 -12.20
C GLU A 181 -11.70 0.00 -11.04
N ALA A 182 -12.37 0.85 -10.27
CA ALA A 182 -13.25 0.42 -9.18
C ALA A 182 -14.45 -0.39 -9.70
N ASP A 183 -15.08 0.03 -10.80
CA ASP A 183 -16.18 -0.71 -11.45
C ASP A 183 -15.70 -2.06 -12.01
N TYR A 184 -14.47 -2.09 -12.53
CA TYR A 184 -13.87 -3.33 -13.03
C TYR A 184 -13.62 -4.34 -11.91
N ILE A 185 -13.18 -3.89 -10.73
CA ILE A 185 -13.07 -4.76 -9.54
C ILE A 185 -14.40 -5.42 -9.21
N LYS A 186 -15.49 -4.65 -9.20
CA LYS A 186 -16.84 -5.21 -8.96
C LYS A 186 -17.21 -6.26 -10.00
N THR A 187 -16.88 -6.03 -11.26
CA THR A 187 -17.09 -6.98 -12.35
C THR A 187 -16.28 -8.26 -12.15
N LEU A 188 -15.00 -8.14 -11.77
CA LEU A 188 -14.11 -9.28 -11.54
C LEU A 188 -14.52 -10.12 -10.33
N LEU A 189 -14.98 -9.48 -9.24
CA LEU A 189 -15.48 -10.18 -8.06
C LEU A 189 -16.78 -10.94 -8.36
N GLY A 190 -17.64 -10.41 -9.24
CA GLY A 190 -18.95 -11.03 -9.51
C GLY A 190 -19.76 -11.20 -8.24
N ASP A 191 -20.10 -12.45 -7.90
CA ASP A 191 -20.86 -12.82 -6.70
C ASP A 191 -19.97 -13.12 -5.47
N GLU A 192 -18.63 -13.07 -5.63
CA GLU A 192 -17.71 -13.29 -4.50
C GLU A 192 -17.80 -12.12 -3.49
N THR A 193 -17.84 -12.50 -2.22
CA THR A 193 -17.80 -11.54 -1.10
C THR A 193 -16.41 -11.47 -0.53
N ILE A 194 -16.01 -10.29 -0.06
CA ILE A 194 -14.76 -10.05 0.64
C ILE A 194 -15.05 -9.46 2.03
N ASP A 195 -14.17 -9.74 3.01
CA ASP A 195 -14.32 -9.32 4.40
C ASP A 195 -13.45 -8.11 4.74
N PHE A 196 -12.43 -7.88 3.93
CA PHE A 196 -11.41 -6.87 4.10
C PHE A 196 -11.47 -5.83 2.98
N PRO A 197 -10.70 -4.72 3.08
CA PRO A 197 -10.79 -3.61 2.14
C PRO A 197 -10.47 -3.95 0.69
N VAL A 198 -10.88 -3.02 -0.18
CA VAL A 198 -10.40 -2.88 -1.56
C VAL A 198 -9.32 -1.81 -1.57
N ALA A 199 -8.08 -2.18 -1.89
CA ALA A 199 -6.96 -1.26 -1.90
C ALA A 199 -6.71 -0.64 -3.28
N TYR A 200 -6.53 0.68 -3.28
CA TYR A 200 -6.01 1.45 -4.40
C TYR A 200 -4.49 1.40 -4.33
N ASP A 201 -3.87 0.71 -5.28
CA ASP A 201 -2.42 0.50 -5.36
C ASP A 201 -1.86 1.22 -6.58
N TRP A 202 -1.58 2.53 -6.41
CA TRP A 202 -1.01 3.40 -7.43
C TRP A 202 0.46 3.68 -7.12
N GLU A 203 1.34 3.17 -7.98
CA GLU A 203 2.78 3.28 -7.79
C GLU A 203 3.47 3.96 -8.96
N ILE A 204 4.56 4.68 -8.66
CA ILE A 204 5.47 5.22 -9.67
C ILE A 204 6.33 4.08 -10.22
N ILE A 205 6.32 3.89 -11.54
CA ILE A 205 7.20 2.94 -12.21
C ILE A 205 8.61 3.56 -12.28
N LYS A 206 9.63 2.82 -11.82
CA LYS A 206 10.98 3.38 -11.67
C LYS A 206 11.91 3.08 -12.84
N ASP A 207 11.73 1.94 -13.50
CA ASP A 207 12.71 1.37 -14.43
C ASP A 207 12.21 1.40 -15.88
N ASP A 208 11.08 2.04 -16.17
CA ASP A 208 10.48 2.16 -17.50
C ASP A 208 9.64 3.42 -17.59
N ASP A 209 9.39 3.89 -18.83
CA ASP A 209 8.49 5.01 -19.09
C ASP A 209 7.05 4.60 -18.81
N ALA A 210 6.36 5.38 -17.99
CA ALA A 210 4.98 5.10 -17.60
C ALA A 210 4.03 6.24 -17.94
N ARG A 211 2.79 5.87 -18.25
CA ARG A 211 1.70 6.83 -18.50
C ARG A 211 1.44 7.78 -17.33
N THR A 212 1.84 7.36 -16.13
CA THR A 212 1.67 8.11 -14.88
C THR A 212 2.80 9.07 -14.54
N ASP A 213 3.90 9.09 -15.31
CA ASP A 213 5.07 9.94 -15.03
C ASP A 213 4.73 11.43 -15.00
N SER A 214 3.85 11.87 -15.89
CA SER A 214 3.41 13.26 -16.00
C SER A 214 2.22 13.61 -15.09
N VAL A 215 1.66 12.65 -14.33
CA VAL A 215 0.53 12.89 -13.44
C VAL A 215 0.97 13.81 -12.30
N SER A 216 0.29 14.94 -12.15
CA SER A 216 0.55 15.88 -11.05
C SER A 216 0.11 15.32 -9.70
N ALA A 217 0.63 15.89 -8.61
CA ALA A 217 0.19 15.55 -7.24
C ALA A 217 -1.32 15.77 -7.04
N ALA A 218 -1.86 16.86 -7.57
CA ALA A 218 -3.29 17.15 -7.52
C ALA A 218 -4.11 16.08 -8.27
N GLN A 219 -3.64 15.64 -9.43
CA GLN A 219 -4.35 14.62 -10.21
C GLN A 219 -4.23 13.24 -9.57
N ALA A 220 -3.06 12.86 -9.02
CA ALA A 220 -2.90 11.60 -8.29
C ALA A 220 -3.85 11.54 -7.06
N THR A 221 -3.93 12.64 -6.30
CA THR A 221 -4.87 12.78 -5.20
C THR A 221 -6.32 12.64 -5.66
N ALA A 222 -6.69 13.31 -6.76
CA ALA A 222 -8.04 13.24 -7.31
C ALA A 222 -8.40 11.82 -7.78
N CYS A 223 -7.47 11.10 -8.41
CA CYS A 223 -7.66 9.69 -8.80
C CYS A 223 -7.88 8.79 -7.58
N ALA A 224 -7.03 8.88 -6.56
CA ALA A 224 -7.19 8.10 -5.33
C ALA A 224 -8.55 8.35 -4.67
N LYS A 225 -8.96 9.63 -4.58
CA LYS A 225 -10.24 10.03 -4.02
C LYS A 225 -11.42 9.50 -4.85
N ALA A 226 -11.34 9.58 -6.18
CA ALA A 226 -12.38 9.11 -7.09
C ALA A 226 -12.55 7.58 -6.98
N PHE A 227 -11.45 6.82 -6.99
CA PHE A 227 -11.47 5.39 -6.77
C PHE A 227 -12.11 5.01 -5.43
N CYS A 228 -11.60 5.59 -4.33
CA CYS A 228 -12.09 5.28 -2.99
C CYS A 228 -13.57 5.61 -2.79
N ASN A 229 -14.03 6.75 -3.31
CA ASN A 229 -15.45 7.09 -3.27
C ASN A 229 -16.29 6.07 -4.07
N ARG A 230 -15.83 5.68 -5.26
CA ARG A 230 -16.52 4.69 -6.06
C ARG A 230 -16.58 3.33 -5.38
N VAL A 231 -15.51 2.89 -4.75
CA VAL A 231 -15.48 1.66 -3.94
C VAL A 231 -16.50 1.71 -2.80
N LYS A 232 -16.64 2.87 -2.10
CA LYS A 232 -17.70 3.07 -1.08
C LYS A 232 -19.09 2.96 -1.66
N GLU A 233 -19.37 3.58 -2.82
CA GLU A 233 -20.64 3.49 -3.52
C GLU A 233 -21.01 2.05 -3.92
N LEU A 234 -20.00 1.25 -4.25
CA LEU A 234 -20.17 -0.17 -4.58
C LEU A 234 -20.38 -1.06 -3.33
N GLY A 235 -20.33 -0.49 -2.13
CA GLY A 235 -20.57 -1.17 -0.87
C GLY A 235 -19.35 -1.83 -0.23
N TYR A 236 -18.13 -1.46 -0.67
CA TYR A 236 -16.89 -1.95 -0.10
C TYR A 236 -16.20 -0.89 0.77
N THR A 237 -15.25 -1.31 1.59
CA THR A 237 -14.37 -0.42 2.35
C THR A 237 -13.12 -0.13 1.52
N PRO A 238 -12.84 1.11 1.13
CA PRO A 238 -11.60 1.44 0.44
C PRO A 238 -10.44 1.63 1.41
N ILE A 239 -9.22 1.37 0.92
CA ILE A 239 -7.96 1.72 1.57
C ILE A 239 -6.95 2.16 0.50
N ILE A 240 -6.01 3.05 0.83
CA ILE A 240 -4.97 3.50 -0.09
C ILE A 240 -3.65 2.83 0.29
N TYR A 241 -3.10 1.98 -0.58
CA TYR A 241 -1.74 1.48 -0.43
C TYR A 241 -0.74 2.49 -0.97
N SER A 242 0.29 2.79 -0.19
CA SER A 242 1.39 3.65 -0.67
C SER A 242 2.63 3.59 0.22
N PRO A 243 3.83 3.71 -0.35
CA PRO A 243 5.05 3.98 0.40
C PRO A 243 5.13 5.46 0.84
N SER A 244 6.03 5.75 1.79
CA SER A 244 6.17 7.08 2.41
C SER A 244 6.44 8.21 1.41
N LYS A 245 7.21 7.93 0.37
CA LYS A 245 7.58 8.93 -0.64
C LYS A 245 6.36 9.52 -1.33
N GLU A 246 5.46 8.65 -1.79
CA GLU A 246 4.23 9.07 -2.46
C GLU A 246 3.28 9.76 -1.47
N LEU A 247 3.17 9.24 -0.24
CA LEU A 247 2.34 9.85 0.81
C LEU A 247 2.78 11.26 1.18
N TYR A 248 4.09 11.53 1.25
CA TYR A 248 4.58 12.86 1.58
C TYR A 248 4.63 13.82 0.40
N PHE A 249 4.87 13.34 -0.82
CA PHE A 249 5.23 14.22 -1.93
C PHE A 249 4.33 14.10 -3.16
N LYS A 250 3.45 13.09 -3.21
CA LYS A 250 2.57 12.87 -4.36
C LYS A 250 1.10 13.03 -4.01
N TYR A 251 0.73 12.82 -2.74
CA TYR A 251 -0.65 12.96 -2.30
C TYR A 251 -0.87 14.21 -1.43
N ASP A 252 -2.02 14.84 -1.59
CA ASP A 252 -2.56 15.79 -0.62
C ASP A 252 -3.39 15.03 0.42
N LEU A 253 -2.75 14.65 1.51
CA LEU A 253 -3.38 13.86 2.57
C LEU A 253 -4.55 14.58 3.25
N THR A 254 -4.65 15.94 3.15
CA THR A 254 -5.80 16.68 3.70
C THR A 254 -7.10 16.34 2.97
N GLN A 255 -7.01 15.89 1.71
CA GLN A 255 -8.16 15.48 0.91
C GLN A 255 -8.44 13.96 1.01
N LEU A 256 -7.52 13.21 1.59
CA LEU A 256 -7.59 11.76 1.74
C LEU A 256 -7.79 11.32 3.19
N ALA A 257 -7.88 12.24 4.14
CA ALA A 257 -7.97 11.96 5.58
C ALA A 257 -9.19 11.10 6.01
N ASP A 258 -10.19 10.96 5.15
CA ASP A 258 -11.37 10.11 5.37
C ASP A 258 -11.16 8.65 4.93
N PHE A 259 -9.97 8.30 4.46
CA PHE A 259 -9.63 6.96 4.00
C PHE A 259 -8.47 6.39 4.82
N ASP A 260 -8.54 5.11 5.13
CA ASP A 260 -7.45 4.40 5.76
C ASP A 260 -6.29 4.23 4.78
N ILE A 261 -5.07 4.17 5.31
CA ILE A 261 -3.84 4.00 4.54
C ILE A 261 -3.23 2.64 4.88
N TRP A 262 -2.93 1.85 3.87
CA TRP A 262 -2.04 0.72 3.97
C TRP A 262 -0.62 1.20 3.65
N TYR A 263 0.10 1.55 4.71
CA TYR A 263 1.45 2.08 4.61
C TYR A 263 2.48 0.98 4.34
N CYS A 264 3.27 1.15 3.29
CA CYS A 264 4.35 0.22 2.95
C CYS A 264 5.65 0.64 3.62
N GLU A 265 6.16 -0.20 4.53
CA GLU A 265 7.42 0.02 5.21
C GLU A 265 8.09 -1.30 5.61
N TYR A 266 9.43 -1.35 5.43
CA TYR A 266 10.25 -2.53 5.76
C TYR A 266 10.99 -2.40 7.10
N ALA A 267 10.91 -1.25 7.79
CA ALA A 267 11.50 -1.05 9.10
C ALA A 267 10.82 -1.90 10.20
N ASN A 268 11.50 -2.09 11.33
CA ASN A 268 10.94 -2.86 12.44
C ASN A 268 9.78 -2.16 13.14
N VAL A 269 9.76 -0.84 13.10
CA VAL A 269 8.68 0.00 13.64
C VAL A 269 8.30 1.05 12.60
N PRO A 270 7.03 1.47 12.55
CA PRO A 270 6.59 2.46 11.58
C PRO A 270 7.21 3.83 11.86
N THR A 271 7.65 4.50 10.80
CA THR A 271 8.25 5.84 10.86
C THR A 271 7.41 6.93 10.22
N PHE A 272 6.29 6.57 9.59
CA PHE A 272 5.37 7.51 8.97
C PHE A 272 4.71 8.41 10.01
N TYR A 273 4.73 9.73 9.76
CA TYR A 273 4.29 10.75 10.72
C TYR A 273 2.78 10.79 10.91
N TYR A 274 2.01 10.52 9.86
CA TYR A 274 0.55 10.53 9.91
C TYR A 274 -0.03 9.16 10.22
N GLN A 275 -1.34 9.13 10.50
CA GLN A 275 -2.08 7.87 10.75
C GLN A 275 -2.15 7.03 9.48
N PHE A 276 -2.07 5.71 9.63
CA PHE A 276 -2.18 4.70 8.58
C PHE A 276 -2.96 3.47 9.07
#